data_3541e1321988291234286be885962bcb
#
_entry.id   3541e1321988291234286be885962bcb
#
_cell.length_a   1.000
_cell.length_b   1.000
_cell.length_c   1.000
_cell.angle_alpha   90.00
_cell.angle_beta   90.00
_cell.angle_gamma   90.00
#
_symmetry.space_group_name_H-M   'P 1'
#
loop_
_entity.id
_entity.type
_entity.pdbx_description
1 polymer ?
#
loop_
_entity_poly.entity_id
_entity_poly.type
_entity_poly.pdbx_seq_one_letter_code
_entity_poly.pdbx_strand_id
1 'polypeptide(L)'
;MLKLSGEKIGQIDRESALYQKIAAVNPRLAAKDSHIWGSAAQPEASVRLNWIDAPESSRELLPQLDALSAKFRNHTRVVLCGMGGSSLAPEVIAATYRKELFVLDSTDPVYIHHALAGDLRETVVVVGSKSGSTIETASQRALFAEAFRTLNLDPIEHMVIVTDPDSPLDKSARADGYTVINADPNVGGRFSALTAFGLVPAALIGVDPSLLLDAASDAKQQLINSELGIDIAYLISAAGQYLTFCDSDAAPGLSDWIEQLVAESTGKNEVGRLPIVIENSKAAAAGQALSIAFSGAADLVVSGELGEQFFLWEWVTALVGAALEIDPFNQPNVTEAKEATSALLAEWDGVLPEFTADAIDGAVEIFGTGENLTQALRNFIETIPAEGYVAVMAYLDRSGDRDLAKLREIIARKSGRPVTFGWGPRFLHSTGQFHKGGQQNGAFLQITGVTNGDVIIPGQKYGFKTLIMAQALGDLRALA
;
A
#
# COMPACT_ATOMS: atom_id res chain seq x y z
N MET A 1 -11.04 -9.35 20.76
CA MET A 1 -11.02 -10.74 20.24
C MET A 1 -11.65 -10.81 18.87
N LEU A 2 -10.94 -11.37 17.90
CA LEU A 2 -11.40 -11.58 16.52
C LEU A 2 -12.66 -12.46 16.48
N LYS A 3 -13.59 -12.08 15.61
CA LYS A 3 -14.81 -12.85 15.35
C LYS A 3 -14.99 -13.04 13.86
N LEU A 4 -15.46 -14.24 13.49
CA LEU A 4 -15.71 -14.67 12.13
C LEU A 4 -17.17 -15.01 11.97
N SER A 5 -17.80 -14.50 10.91
CA SER A 5 -19.17 -14.82 10.51
C SER A 5 -19.31 -14.64 8.99
N GLY A 6 -20.46 -14.93 8.43
CA GLY A 6 -20.74 -14.78 7.00
C GLY A 6 -21.35 -16.02 6.38
N GLU A 7 -21.83 -15.89 5.15
CA GLU A 7 -22.60 -16.93 4.47
C GLU A 7 -21.75 -18.16 4.09
N LYS A 8 -20.44 -17.97 3.86
CA LYS A 8 -19.51 -19.03 3.45
C LYS A 8 -18.94 -19.85 4.59
N ILE A 9 -19.07 -19.40 5.85
CA ILE A 9 -18.50 -20.13 7.01
C ILE A 9 -19.03 -21.55 7.13
N GLY A 10 -20.34 -21.73 6.92
CA GLY A 10 -20.95 -23.07 6.92
C GLY A 10 -20.58 -23.97 5.74
N GLN A 11 -19.86 -23.45 4.74
CA GLN A 11 -19.44 -24.16 3.54
C GLN A 11 -17.96 -24.59 3.57
N ILE A 12 -17.27 -24.36 4.69
CA ILE A 12 -15.87 -24.76 4.85
C ILE A 12 -15.78 -26.29 4.93
N ASP A 13 -15.10 -26.89 3.95
CA ASP A 13 -14.81 -28.32 3.94
C ASP A 13 -13.46 -28.58 4.64
N ARG A 14 -13.55 -28.88 5.95
CA ARG A 14 -12.36 -29.14 6.77
C ARG A 14 -11.66 -30.46 6.44
N GLU A 15 -12.31 -31.35 5.73
CA GLU A 15 -11.72 -32.63 5.28
C GLU A 15 -11.00 -32.50 3.92
N SER A 16 -11.17 -31.36 3.22
CA SER A 16 -10.54 -31.16 1.93
C SER A 16 -9.01 -31.12 2.02
N ALA A 17 -8.35 -31.59 0.98
CA ALA A 17 -6.87 -31.56 0.90
C ALA A 17 -6.29 -30.15 1.06
N LEU A 18 -6.98 -29.13 0.54
CA LEU A 18 -6.56 -27.72 0.67
C LEU A 18 -6.63 -27.27 2.13
N TYR A 19 -7.75 -27.57 2.83
CA TYR A 19 -7.87 -27.20 4.25
C TYR A 19 -6.79 -27.87 5.10
N GLN A 20 -6.59 -29.16 4.91
CA GLN A 20 -5.60 -29.93 5.66
C GLN A 20 -4.17 -29.45 5.38
N LYS A 21 -3.87 -29.03 4.14
CA LYS A 21 -2.60 -28.39 3.79
C LYS A 21 -2.39 -27.10 4.61
N ILE A 22 -3.38 -26.21 4.66
CA ILE A 22 -3.29 -24.95 5.40
C ILE A 22 -3.20 -25.21 6.91
N ALA A 23 -4.00 -26.13 7.43
CA ALA A 23 -3.98 -26.51 8.85
C ALA A 23 -2.60 -27.05 9.29
N ALA A 24 -1.95 -27.84 8.44
CA ALA A 24 -0.59 -28.32 8.71
C ALA A 24 0.47 -27.22 8.70
N VAL A 25 0.24 -26.12 7.98
CA VAL A 25 1.15 -24.96 7.92
C VAL A 25 1.03 -24.08 9.16
N ASN A 26 -0.16 -23.94 9.74
CA ASN A 26 -0.41 -22.99 10.83
C ASN A 26 0.57 -23.10 12.03
N PRO A 27 0.83 -24.30 12.62
CA PRO A 27 1.80 -24.43 13.71
C PRO A 27 3.24 -24.20 13.25
N ARG A 28 3.57 -24.48 11.99
CA ARG A 28 4.89 -24.19 11.41
C ARG A 28 5.12 -22.70 11.24
N LEU A 29 4.09 -21.94 10.85
CA LEU A 29 4.14 -20.48 10.78
C LEU A 29 4.36 -19.89 12.17
N ALA A 30 3.66 -20.38 13.19
CA ALA A 30 3.90 -19.99 14.59
C ALA A 30 5.33 -20.24 15.04
N ALA A 31 5.96 -21.32 14.56
CA ALA A 31 7.36 -21.65 14.82
C ALA A 31 8.35 -20.91 13.90
N LYS A 32 7.92 -20.02 13.03
CA LYS A 32 8.74 -19.27 12.07
C LYS A 32 9.54 -20.18 11.13
N ASP A 33 8.96 -21.30 10.69
CA ASP A 33 9.61 -22.24 9.78
C ASP A 33 9.70 -21.65 8.35
N SER A 34 10.88 -21.25 7.94
CA SER A 34 11.14 -20.67 6.62
C SER A 34 10.97 -21.63 5.43
N HIS A 35 10.80 -22.91 5.68
CA HIS A 35 10.64 -23.93 4.63
C HIS A 35 9.19 -24.11 4.17
N ILE A 36 8.24 -23.38 4.75
CA ILE A 36 6.79 -23.46 4.44
C ILE A 36 6.53 -23.27 2.95
N TRP A 37 7.16 -22.28 2.34
CA TRP A 37 6.89 -21.82 0.97
C TRP A 37 7.82 -22.44 -0.09
N GLY A 38 8.55 -23.50 0.29
CA GLY A 38 9.47 -24.22 -0.62
C GLY A 38 10.87 -23.65 -0.65
N SER A 39 11.77 -24.38 -1.33
CA SER A 39 13.20 -24.06 -1.34
C SER A 39 13.53 -22.74 -2.06
N ALA A 40 12.75 -22.35 -3.06
CA ALA A 40 12.96 -21.08 -3.78
C ALA A 40 12.64 -19.85 -2.91
N ALA A 41 11.62 -19.93 -2.05
CA ALA A 41 11.23 -18.87 -1.13
C ALA A 41 12.06 -18.84 0.16
N GLN A 42 12.69 -19.95 0.52
CA GLN A 42 13.36 -20.12 1.80
C GLN A 42 14.43 -19.05 2.11
N PRO A 43 15.26 -18.58 1.17
CA PRO A 43 16.23 -17.52 1.45
C PRO A 43 15.57 -16.22 1.93
N GLU A 44 14.48 -15.77 1.28
CA GLU A 44 13.75 -14.57 1.67
C GLU A 44 12.95 -14.82 2.96
N ALA A 45 12.23 -15.93 3.06
CA ALA A 45 11.46 -16.29 4.24
C ALA A 45 12.33 -16.39 5.51
N SER A 46 13.57 -16.86 5.39
CA SER A 46 14.49 -16.99 6.55
C SER A 46 14.84 -15.67 7.21
N VAL A 47 14.69 -14.55 6.51
CA VAL A 47 14.99 -13.20 7.01
C VAL A 47 13.76 -12.29 7.13
N ARG A 48 12.55 -12.78 6.83
CA ARG A 48 11.35 -11.92 6.80
C ARG A 48 10.28 -12.24 7.84
N LEU A 49 10.48 -13.20 8.72
CA LEU A 49 9.44 -13.68 9.64
C LEU A 49 9.39 -12.95 10.99
N ASN A 50 10.14 -11.87 11.19
CA ASN A 50 10.12 -11.16 12.47
C ASN A 50 8.80 -10.40 12.73
N TRP A 51 7.97 -10.17 11.70
CA TRP A 51 6.63 -9.60 11.91
C TRP A 51 5.76 -10.45 12.85
N ILE A 52 6.01 -11.77 12.92
CA ILE A 52 5.30 -12.68 13.84
C ILE A 52 5.55 -12.31 15.31
N ASP A 53 6.72 -11.76 15.62
CA ASP A 53 7.07 -11.34 16.97
C ASP A 53 6.92 -9.84 17.18
N ALA A 54 6.48 -9.08 16.16
CA ALA A 54 6.31 -7.63 16.24
C ALA A 54 5.40 -7.18 17.40
N PRO A 55 4.31 -7.89 17.76
CA PRO A 55 3.50 -7.52 18.93
C PRO A 55 4.27 -7.45 20.23
N GLU A 56 5.31 -8.28 20.40
CA GLU A 56 6.18 -8.30 21.57
C GLU A 56 7.43 -7.45 21.37
N SER A 57 8.16 -7.65 20.27
CA SER A 57 9.46 -7.00 20.03
C SER A 57 9.36 -5.49 19.82
N SER A 58 8.27 -5.01 19.20
CA SER A 58 8.07 -3.57 19.00
C SER A 58 7.79 -2.80 20.29
N ARG A 59 7.52 -3.48 21.41
CA ARG A 59 7.41 -2.82 22.73
C ARG A 59 8.72 -2.18 23.17
N GLU A 60 9.84 -2.63 22.68
CA GLU A 60 11.15 -2.01 22.92
C GLU A 60 11.23 -0.58 22.36
N LEU A 61 10.37 -0.23 21.40
CA LEU A 61 10.27 1.13 20.85
C LEU A 61 9.50 2.08 21.79
N LEU A 62 8.60 1.60 22.64
CA LEU A 62 7.68 2.45 23.42
C LEU A 62 8.38 3.59 24.17
N PRO A 63 9.50 3.37 24.89
CA PRO A 63 10.20 4.48 25.55
C PRO A 63 10.74 5.55 24.57
N GLN A 64 11.16 5.12 23.36
CA GLN A 64 11.62 6.05 22.33
C GLN A 64 10.45 6.84 21.74
N LEU A 65 9.29 6.19 21.54
CA LEU A 65 8.07 6.81 21.06
C LEU A 65 7.51 7.83 22.03
N ASP A 66 7.54 7.53 23.34
CA ASP A 66 7.16 8.47 24.40
C ASP A 66 8.07 9.70 24.39
N ALA A 67 9.39 9.51 24.32
CA ALA A 67 10.36 10.59 24.23
C ALA A 67 10.17 11.43 22.97
N LEU A 68 9.86 10.79 21.83
CA LEU A 68 9.59 11.45 20.56
C LEU A 68 8.30 12.30 20.64
N SER A 69 7.22 11.74 21.17
CA SER A 69 5.96 12.46 21.39
C SER A 69 6.14 13.65 22.33
N ALA A 70 6.96 13.51 23.38
CA ALA A 70 7.30 14.61 24.29
C ALA A 70 8.12 15.71 23.60
N LYS A 71 9.08 15.34 22.73
CA LYS A 71 9.89 16.28 21.94
C LYS A 71 8.98 17.11 21.02
N PHE A 72 8.05 16.49 20.32
CA PHE A 72 7.20 17.12 19.31
C PHE A 72 5.83 17.57 19.81
N ARG A 73 5.57 17.55 21.10
CA ARG A 73 4.25 17.88 21.71
C ARG A 73 3.66 19.24 21.33
N ASN A 74 4.49 20.19 20.91
CA ASN A 74 4.07 21.54 20.51
C ASN A 74 3.79 21.65 19.01
N HIS A 75 4.05 20.59 18.23
CA HIS A 75 3.71 20.53 16.83
C HIS A 75 2.27 20.07 16.69
N THR A 76 1.50 20.76 15.86
CA THR A 76 0.07 20.51 15.68
C THR A 76 -0.22 19.74 14.41
N ARG A 77 0.78 19.59 13.53
CA ARG A 77 0.65 18.93 12.24
C ARG A 77 1.73 17.88 12.05
N VAL A 78 1.32 16.69 11.60
CA VAL A 78 2.22 15.60 11.22
C VAL A 78 2.05 15.33 9.71
N VAL A 79 3.17 15.36 8.99
CA VAL A 79 3.26 14.95 7.58
C VAL A 79 4.10 13.69 7.50
N LEU A 80 3.57 12.67 6.87
CA LEU A 80 4.28 11.41 6.62
C LEU A 80 4.68 11.31 5.16
N CYS A 81 5.97 11.33 4.88
CA CYS A 81 6.56 11.03 3.58
C CYS A 81 6.92 9.54 3.55
N GLY A 82 6.14 8.73 2.85
CA GLY A 82 6.32 7.28 2.78
C GLY A 82 5.52 6.67 1.66
N MET A 83 5.92 5.48 1.21
CA MET A 83 5.25 4.75 0.13
C MET A 83 4.87 3.36 0.59
N GLY A 84 3.73 2.84 0.11
CA GLY A 84 3.27 1.48 0.39
C GLY A 84 3.18 1.17 1.89
N GLY A 85 3.90 0.16 2.37
CA GLY A 85 3.88 -0.25 3.77
C GLY A 85 4.32 0.83 4.78
N SER A 86 5.04 1.87 4.32
CA SER A 86 5.41 3.00 5.18
C SER A 86 4.31 4.07 5.27
N SER A 87 3.23 3.99 4.49
CA SER A 87 2.16 4.99 4.45
C SER A 87 0.77 4.44 4.76
N LEU A 88 0.43 3.26 4.23
CA LEU A 88 -0.93 2.72 4.32
C LEU A 88 -1.36 2.39 5.75
N ALA A 89 -0.54 1.65 6.51
CA ALA A 89 -0.88 1.33 7.90
C ALA A 89 -1.03 2.59 8.78
N PRO A 90 -0.10 3.59 8.73
CA PRO A 90 -0.29 4.87 9.43
C PRO A 90 -1.57 5.61 9.03
N GLU A 91 -1.96 5.60 7.76
CA GLU A 91 -3.20 6.22 7.29
C GLU A 91 -4.42 5.56 7.94
N VAL A 92 -4.48 4.22 7.94
CA VAL A 92 -5.54 3.45 8.62
C VAL A 92 -5.58 3.72 10.12
N ILE A 93 -4.42 3.77 10.79
CA ILE A 93 -4.33 4.09 12.21
C ILE A 93 -4.92 5.48 12.46
N ALA A 94 -4.49 6.50 11.70
CA ALA A 94 -4.99 7.86 11.85
C ALA A 94 -6.51 7.93 11.66
N ALA A 95 -7.04 7.31 10.60
CA ALA A 95 -8.47 7.28 10.31
C ALA A 95 -9.28 6.57 11.40
N THR A 96 -8.83 5.40 11.86
CA THR A 96 -9.48 4.59 12.91
C THR A 96 -9.57 5.35 14.23
N TYR A 97 -8.50 6.02 14.65
CA TYR A 97 -8.45 6.80 15.89
C TYR A 97 -8.89 8.27 15.72
N ARG A 98 -9.37 8.64 14.51
CA ARG A 98 -9.85 9.99 14.16
C ARG A 98 -8.82 11.06 14.48
N LYS A 99 -7.58 10.81 14.08
CA LYS A 99 -6.45 11.73 14.20
C LYS A 99 -6.06 12.28 12.85
N GLU A 100 -5.54 13.50 12.83
CA GLU A 100 -5.05 14.11 11.60
C GLU A 100 -3.63 13.65 11.29
N LEU A 101 -3.43 13.12 10.11
CA LEU A 101 -2.14 12.76 9.53
C LEU A 101 -2.18 13.12 8.04
N PHE A 102 -1.28 13.97 7.59
CA PHE A 102 -1.12 14.20 6.16
C PHE A 102 -0.17 13.15 5.59
N VAL A 103 -0.71 12.22 4.82
CA VAL A 103 0.09 11.17 4.17
C VAL A 103 0.49 11.64 2.78
N LEU A 104 1.78 11.89 2.59
CA LEU A 104 2.36 12.27 1.31
C LEU A 104 2.98 11.04 0.65
N ASP A 105 2.17 10.34 -0.12
CA ASP A 105 2.55 9.16 -0.90
C ASP A 105 2.31 9.37 -2.40
N SER A 106 2.47 10.58 -2.84
CA SER A 106 2.34 11.01 -4.22
C SER A 106 3.50 11.93 -4.64
N THR A 107 3.74 11.99 -5.93
CA THR A 107 4.62 12.96 -6.59
C THR A 107 3.85 13.97 -7.43
N ASP A 108 2.52 14.00 -7.31
CA ASP A 108 1.70 15.00 -7.96
C ASP A 108 2.02 16.41 -7.42
N PRO A 109 2.36 17.39 -8.29
CA PRO A 109 2.76 18.73 -7.84
C PRO A 109 1.69 19.46 -7.03
N VAL A 110 0.40 19.24 -7.31
CA VAL A 110 -0.70 19.87 -6.55
C VAL A 110 -0.80 19.25 -5.18
N TYR A 111 -0.70 17.92 -5.07
CA TYR A 111 -0.69 17.24 -3.78
C TYR A 111 0.54 17.60 -2.94
N ILE A 112 1.71 17.78 -3.58
CA ILE A 112 2.92 18.32 -2.94
C ILE A 112 2.67 19.72 -2.38
N HIS A 113 2.02 20.61 -3.13
CA HIS A 113 1.63 21.94 -2.63
C HIS A 113 0.71 21.86 -1.41
N HIS A 114 -0.26 20.93 -1.37
CA HIS A 114 -1.09 20.70 -0.20
C HIS A 114 -0.27 20.27 1.02
N ALA A 115 0.76 19.45 0.81
CA ALA A 115 1.67 19.04 1.89
C ALA A 115 2.45 20.22 2.47
N LEU A 116 2.85 21.18 1.64
CA LEU A 116 3.58 22.40 2.03
C LEU A 116 2.69 23.53 2.57
N ALA A 117 1.38 23.49 2.35
CA ALA A 117 0.47 24.62 2.63
C ALA A 117 0.20 24.88 4.13
N GLY A 118 0.62 24.01 5.05
CA GLY A 118 0.48 24.22 6.50
C GLY A 118 1.57 25.13 7.07
N ASP A 119 1.38 25.56 8.34
CA ASP A 119 2.47 26.24 9.06
C ASP A 119 3.61 25.25 9.36
N LEU A 120 4.71 25.39 8.65
CA LEU A 120 5.88 24.53 8.82
C LEU A 120 6.54 24.68 10.20
N ARG A 121 6.33 25.79 10.93
CA ARG A 121 6.83 25.96 12.30
C ARG A 121 6.17 25.01 13.28
N GLU A 122 4.94 24.62 12.99
CA GLU A 122 4.16 23.70 13.80
C GLU A 122 4.08 22.29 13.19
N THR A 123 4.87 22.04 12.13
CA THR A 123 4.85 20.76 11.40
C THR A 123 6.04 19.90 11.78
N VAL A 124 5.79 18.63 12.06
CA VAL A 124 6.81 17.57 12.08
C VAL A 124 6.64 16.68 10.85
N VAL A 125 7.74 16.39 10.18
CA VAL A 125 7.77 15.51 8.99
C VAL A 125 8.40 14.17 9.37
N VAL A 126 7.65 13.10 9.19
CA VAL A 126 8.17 11.73 9.31
C VAL A 126 8.57 11.23 7.92
N VAL A 127 9.80 10.82 7.77
CA VAL A 127 10.33 10.26 6.52
C VAL A 127 10.49 8.75 6.71
N GLY A 128 9.56 7.98 6.13
CA GLY A 128 9.55 6.52 6.23
C GLY A 128 10.09 5.86 4.96
N SER A 129 11.30 5.31 5.01
CA SER A 129 11.87 4.57 3.88
C SER A 129 12.82 3.49 4.36
N LYS A 130 12.52 2.23 4.03
CA LYS A 130 13.29 1.08 4.48
C LYS A 130 14.76 1.14 4.05
N SER A 131 15.02 1.29 2.77
CA SER A 131 16.37 1.38 2.19
C SER A 131 16.90 2.82 2.07
N GLY A 132 16.00 3.81 2.09
CA GLY A 132 16.31 5.21 1.77
C GLY A 132 16.46 5.52 0.28
N SER A 133 16.28 4.53 -0.60
CA SER A 133 16.44 4.69 -2.05
C SER A 133 15.13 4.94 -2.81
N THR A 134 13.99 4.99 -2.12
CA THR A 134 12.68 5.28 -2.73
C THR A 134 12.68 6.72 -3.23
N ILE A 135 12.59 6.89 -4.55
CA ILE A 135 12.78 8.19 -5.23
C ILE A 135 11.77 9.24 -4.75
N GLU A 136 10.53 8.84 -4.54
CA GLU A 136 9.44 9.69 -4.03
C GLU A 136 9.81 10.24 -2.64
N THR A 137 10.10 9.35 -1.71
CA THR A 137 10.42 9.71 -0.31
C THR A 137 11.70 10.52 -0.22
N ALA A 138 12.72 10.20 -1.03
CA ALA A 138 13.96 10.97 -1.09
C ALA A 138 13.73 12.39 -1.61
N SER A 139 12.91 12.54 -2.66
CA SER A 139 12.51 13.83 -3.24
C SER A 139 11.71 14.68 -2.25
N GLN A 140 10.75 14.08 -1.58
CA GLN A 140 9.92 14.71 -0.54
C GLN A 140 10.78 15.16 0.65
N ARG A 141 11.72 14.31 1.12
CA ARG A 141 12.66 14.66 2.18
C ARG A 141 13.49 15.89 1.81
N ALA A 142 14.06 15.90 0.59
CA ALA A 142 14.86 17.03 0.12
C ALA A 142 14.04 18.32 0.04
N LEU A 143 12.81 18.24 -0.45
CA LEU A 143 11.87 19.35 -0.54
C LEU A 143 11.55 19.95 0.82
N PHE A 144 11.15 19.13 1.81
CA PHE A 144 10.85 19.63 3.16
C PHE A 144 12.07 20.22 3.86
N ALA A 145 13.23 19.59 3.72
CA ALA A 145 14.46 20.14 4.27
C ALA A 145 14.77 21.54 3.71
N GLU A 146 14.57 21.74 2.40
CA GLU A 146 14.76 23.06 1.78
C GLU A 146 13.67 24.06 2.20
N ALA A 147 12.42 23.62 2.29
CA ALA A 147 11.31 24.46 2.74
C ALA A 147 11.53 24.97 4.19
N PHE A 148 12.00 24.13 5.11
CA PHE A 148 12.39 24.54 6.46
C PHE A 148 13.50 25.57 6.44
N ARG A 149 14.59 25.32 5.70
CA ARG A 149 15.73 26.28 5.59
C ARG A 149 15.30 27.64 5.04
N THR A 150 14.41 27.66 4.05
CA THR A 150 13.87 28.90 3.46
C THR A 150 13.13 29.74 4.50
N LEU A 151 12.53 29.10 5.52
CA LEU A 151 11.88 29.78 6.64
C LEU A 151 12.83 30.05 7.82
N ASN A 152 14.14 29.81 7.67
CA ASN A 152 15.14 29.85 8.74
C ASN A 152 14.83 28.91 9.92
N LEU A 153 14.22 27.74 9.62
CA LEU A 153 14.01 26.66 10.55
C LEU A 153 15.09 25.60 10.33
N ASP A 154 15.52 24.94 11.41
CA ASP A 154 16.46 23.82 11.31
C ASP A 154 15.69 22.54 10.97
N PRO A 155 15.93 21.90 9.81
CA PRO A 155 15.26 20.66 9.44
C PRO A 155 15.42 19.53 10.50
N ILE A 156 16.53 19.53 11.25
CA ILE A 156 16.84 18.53 12.30
C ILE A 156 15.78 18.57 13.41
N GLU A 157 15.25 19.74 13.72
CA GLU A 157 14.25 19.95 14.77
C GLU A 157 12.82 19.67 14.29
N HIS A 158 12.61 19.46 12.98
CA HIS A 158 11.29 19.27 12.38
C HIS A 158 11.11 17.93 11.66
N MET A 159 12.16 17.12 11.56
CA MET A 159 12.10 15.87 10.79
C MET A 159 12.54 14.67 11.62
N VAL A 160 11.82 13.56 11.45
CA VAL A 160 12.10 12.25 12.05
C VAL A 160 12.27 11.24 10.92
N ILE A 161 13.34 10.47 10.96
CA ILE A 161 13.64 9.46 9.95
C ILE A 161 13.31 8.09 10.52
N VAL A 162 12.53 7.30 9.76
CA VAL A 162 12.25 5.89 10.05
C VAL A 162 12.84 5.05 8.93
N THR A 163 13.80 4.20 9.26
CA THR A 163 14.55 3.42 8.26
C THR A 163 15.15 2.16 8.88
N ASP A 164 15.65 1.25 8.04
CA ASP A 164 16.39 0.09 8.54
C ASP A 164 17.77 0.51 9.09
N PRO A 165 18.25 -0.17 10.13
CA PRO A 165 19.60 0.06 10.66
C PRO A 165 20.64 -0.17 9.57
N ASP A 166 21.72 0.61 9.61
CA ASP A 166 22.84 0.54 8.66
C ASP A 166 22.49 0.84 7.19
N SER A 167 21.26 1.21 6.88
CA SER A 167 20.87 1.65 5.54
C SER A 167 21.65 2.92 5.14
N PRO A 168 21.76 3.23 3.84
CA PRO A 168 22.33 4.52 3.40
C PRO A 168 21.64 5.72 4.05
N LEU A 169 20.32 5.64 4.24
CA LEU A 169 19.54 6.71 4.89
C LEU A 169 19.85 6.81 6.39
N ASP A 170 19.96 5.67 7.10
CA ASP A 170 20.33 5.67 8.52
C ASP A 170 21.67 6.36 8.75
N LYS A 171 22.68 5.97 7.97
CA LYS A 171 24.04 6.54 8.07
C LYS A 171 24.06 8.03 7.76
N SER A 172 23.45 8.46 6.65
CA SER A 172 23.44 9.86 6.25
C SER A 172 22.64 10.73 7.23
N ALA A 173 21.46 10.27 7.64
CA ALA A 173 20.59 11.03 8.54
C ALA A 173 21.24 11.20 9.94
N ARG A 174 21.91 10.17 10.47
CA ARG A 174 22.66 10.30 11.73
C ARG A 174 23.87 11.23 11.60
N ALA A 175 24.59 11.16 10.49
CA ALA A 175 25.71 12.05 10.23
C ALA A 175 25.26 13.52 10.14
N ASP A 176 24.08 13.77 9.58
CA ASP A 176 23.44 15.07 9.48
C ASP A 176 22.78 15.52 10.80
N GLY A 177 22.69 14.65 11.83
CA GLY A 177 22.15 14.98 13.15
C GLY A 177 20.64 14.78 13.32
N TYR A 178 19.94 14.19 12.34
CA TYR A 178 18.50 13.91 12.44
C TYR A 178 18.17 12.89 13.53
N THR A 179 16.97 12.98 14.09
CA THR A 179 16.39 11.92 14.93
C THR A 179 16.05 10.73 14.04
N VAL A 180 16.66 9.57 14.32
CA VAL A 180 16.45 8.33 13.54
C VAL A 180 15.89 7.26 14.46
N ILE A 181 14.76 6.68 14.08
CA ILE A 181 14.18 5.49 14.69
C ILE A 181 14.37 4.32 13.71
N ASN A 182 15.04 3.29 14.16
CA ASN A 182 15.26 2.11 13.32
C ASN A 182 14.06 1.16 13.38
N ALA A 183 13.68 0.65 12.21
CA ALA A 183 12.73 -0.45 12.07
C ALA A 183 13.47 -1.80 12.10
N ASP A 184 12.73 -2.89 12.24
CA ASP A 184 13.30 -4.23 12.14
C ASP A 184 13.63 -4.54 10.66
N PRO A 185 14.91 -4.75 10.31
CA PRO A 185 15.33 -5.04 8.94
C PRO A 185 14.79 -6.38 8.42
N ASN A 186 14.39 -7.27 9.33
CA ASN A 186 13.87 -8.60 9.03
C ASN A 186 12.33 -8.62 8.90
N VAL A 187 11.70 -7.47 8.76
CA VAL A 187 10.28 -7.32 8.43
C VAL A 187 10.14 -6.68 7.07
N GLY A 188 9.36 -7.30 6.18
CA GLY A 188 9.03 -6.73 4.86
C GLY A 188 8.16 -5.47 4.98
N GLY A 189 8.23 -4.55 3.99
CA GLY A 189 7.48 -3.28 4.06
C GLY A 189 5.98 -3.46 4.31
N ARG A 190 5.32 -4.34 3.56
CA ARG A 190 3.86 -4.59 3.70
C ARG A 190 3.46 -5.34 4.96
N PHE A 191 4.42 -5.96 5.68
CA PHE A 191 4.24 -6.61 6.99
C PHE A 191 4.70 -5.73 8.15
N SER A 192 4.86 -4.42 7.95
CA SER A 192 5.49 -3.54 8.93
C SER A 192 4.51 -2.67 9.73
N ALA A 193 3.21 -2.96 9.68
CA ALA A 193 2.18 -2.17 10.36
C ALA A 193 2.43 -2.02 11.86
N LEU A 194 2.92 -3.07 12.51
CA LEU A 194 3.22 -3.13 13.95
C LEU A 194 4.69 -2.87 14.29
N THR A 195 5.44 -2.23 13.38
CA THR A 195 6.86 -1.84 13.58
C THR A 195 6.99 -0.32 13.64
N ALA A 196 8.22 0.19 13.68
CA ALA A 196 8.50 1.62 13.69
C ALA A 196 7.79 2.39 12.54
N PHE A 197 7.55 1.75 11.38
CA PHE A 197 6.85 2.39 10.26
C PHE A 197 5.39 2.73 10.58
N GLY A 198 4.67 1.88 11.30
CA GLY A 198 3.31 2.18 11.76
C GLY A 198 3.29 2.97 13.07
N LEU A 199 4.16 2.61 14.02
CA LEU A 199 4.09 3.10 15.39
C LEU A 199 4.65 4.51 15.60
N VAL A 200 5.67 4.94 14.83
CA VAL A 200 6.23 6.31 14.93
C VAL A 200 5.20 7.37 14.52
N PRO A 201 4.56 7.29 13.33
CA PRO A 201 3.49 8.22 12.98
C PRO A 201 2.32 8.17 13.98
N ALA A 202 1.91 6.97 14.43
CA ALA A 202 0.85 6.78 15.41
C ALA A 202 1.11 7.54 16.71
N ALA A 203 2.31 7.39 17.27
CA ALA A 203 2.71 8.08 18.51
C ALA A 203 2.70 9.60 18.32
N LEU A 204 3.21 10.12 17.20
CA LEU A 204 3.28 11.56 16.92
C LEU A 204 1.91 12.21 16.75
N ILE A 205 0.91 11.49 16.26
CA ILE A 205 -0.48 11.97 16.18
C ILE A 205 -1.27 11.73 17.48
N GLY A 206 -0.62 11.23 18.53
CA GLY A 206 -1.23 11.00 19.84
C GLY A 206 -2.12 9.76 19.92
N VAL A 207 -1.82 8.73 19.15
CA VAL A 207 -2.35 7.37 19.34
C VAL A 207 -1.36 6.61 20.21
N ASP A 208 -1.87 5.92 21.25
CA ASP A 208 -1.05 5.05 22.09
C ASP A 208 -0.68 3.76 21.33
N PRO A 209 0.60 3.55 20.98
CA PRO A 209 1.00 2.36 20.23
C PRO A 209 0.81 1.06 21.01
N SER A 210 0.76 1.11 22.35
CA SER A 210 0.56 -0.09 23.17
C SER A 210 -0.79 -0.75 22.92
N LEU A 211 -1.83 0.03 22.61
CA LEU A 211 -3.17 -0.49 22.28
C LEU A 211 -3.14 -1.38 21.03
N LEU A 212 -2.37 -0.97 20.01
CA LEU A 212 -2.21 -1.78 18.79
C LEU A 212 -1.45 -3.08 19.07
N LEU A 213 -0.39 -2.99 19.87
CA LEU A 213 0.45 -4.14 20.22
C LEU A 213 -0.28 -5.12 21.13
N ASP A 214 -1.09 -4.64 22.09
CA ASP A 214 -1.90 -5.48 22.97
C ASP A 214 -2.94 -6.27 22.17
N ALA A 215 -3.70 -5.59 21.31
CA ALA A 215 -4.67 -6.21 20.44
C ALA A 215 -4.03 -7.23 19.48
N ALA A 216 -2.86 -6.91 18.91
CA ALA A 216 -2.12 -7.82 18.05
C ALA A 216 -1.60 -9.06 18.79
N SER A 217 -1.14 -8.91 20.05
CA SER A 217 -0.75 -10.04 20.91
C SER A 217 -1.93 -10.98 21.17
N ASP A 218 -3.11 -10.43 21.44
CA ASP A 218 -4.35 -11.21 21.63
C ASP A 218 -4.71 -11.98 20.35
N ALA A 219 -4.63 -11.34 19.19
CA ALA A 219 -4.85 -11.97 17.90
C ALA A 219 -3.85 -13.11 17.65
N LYS A 220 -2.56 -12.89 17.93
CA LYS A 220 -1.52 -13.93 17.79
C LYS A 220 -1.86 -15.17 18.60
N GLN A 221 -2.24 -14.99 19.88
CA GLN A 221 -2.65 -16.11 20.72
C GLN A 221 -3.90 -16.82 20.19
N GLN A 222 -4.88 -16.07 19.71
CA GLN A 222 -6.10 -16.64 19.14
C GLN A 222 -5.81 -17.45 17.85
N LEU A 223 -4.97 -16.92 16.94
CA LEU A 223 -4.65 -17.58 15.66
C LEU A 223 -3.81 -18.85 15.83
N ILE A 224 -2.93 -18.87 16.83
CA ILE A 224 -2.15 -20.07 17.18
C ILE A 224 -3.07 -21.17 17.74
N ASN A 225 -4.07 -20.80 18.53
CA ASN A 225 -4.88 -21.74 19.32
C ASN A 225 -6.27 -22.01 18.73
N SER A 226 -6.59 -21.50 17.53
CA SER A 226 -7.89 -21.72 16.88
C SER A 226 -7.76 -21.93 15.37
N GLU A 227 -8.86 -22.35 14.74
CA GLU A 227 -8.94 -22.54 13.29
C GLU A 227 -9.27 -21.23 12.53
N LEU A 228 -9.44 -20.09 13.22
CA LEU A 228 -9.95 -18.85 12.62
C LEU A 228 -9.10 -18.38 11.41
N GLY A 229 -7.79 -18.34 11.56
CA GLY A 229 -6.88 -17.96 10.46
C GLY A 229 -6.87 -18.99 9.33
N ILE A 230 -7.02 -20.28 9.67
CA ILE A 230 -7.09 -21.38 8.70
C ILE A 230 -8.38 -21.27 7.88
N ASP A 231 -9.52 -21.03 8.54
CA ASP A 231 -10.83 -20.88 7.91
C ASP A 231 -10.83 -19.72 6.88
N ILE A 232 -10.29 -18.57 7.26
CA ILE A 232 -10.16 -17.41 6.36
C ILE A 232 -9.22 -17.73 5.19
N ALA A 233 -8.03 -18.26 5.46
CA ALA A 233 -7.05 -18.60 4.43
C ALA A 233 -7.59 -19.66 3.45
N TYR A 234 -8.37 -20.62 3.96
CA TYR A 234 -9.06 -21.61 3.13
C TYR A 234 -10.06 -20.95 2.17
N LEU A 235 -10.96 -20.11 2.69
CA LEU A 235 -11.97 -19.44 1.86
C LEU A 235 -11.32 -18.57 0.77
N ILE A 236 -10.28 -17.83 1.12
CA ILE A 236 -9.53 -17.00 0.16
C ILE A 236 -8.79 -17.86 -0.88
N SER A 237 -8.17 -18.97 -0.43
CA SER A 237 -7.41 -19.84 -1.34
C SER A 237 -8.32 -20.66 -2.26
N ALA A 238 -9.51 -21.06 -1.77
CA ALA A 238 -10.52 -21.76 -2.55
C ALA A 238 -11.32 -20.84 -3.49
N ALA A 239 -11.31 -19.52 -3.23
CA ALA A 239 -11.95 -18.53 -4.10
C ALA A 239 -11.21 -18.44 -5.45
N GLY A 240 -11.87 -17.82 -6.44
CA GLY A 240 -11.25 -17.44 -7.70
C GLY A 240 -10.20 -16.33 -7.52
N GLN A 241 -9.82 -15.72 -8.64
CA GLN A 241 -8.82 -14.64 -8.66
C GLN A 241 -9.22 -13.41 -7.83
N TYR A 242 -10.51 -13.10 -7.72
CA TYR A 242 -11.02 -11.82 -7.22
C TYR A 242 -11.60 -11.92 -5.81
N LEU A 243 -11.23 -10.95 -4.98
CA LEU A 243 -11.77 -10.73 -3.64
C LEU A 243 -12.33 -9.32 -3.58
N THR A 244 -13.48 -9.10 -2.98
CA THR A 244 -13.95 -7.74 -2.70
C THR A 244 -13.84 -7.42 -1.23
N PHE A 245 -13.36 -6.24 -0.91
CA PHE A 245 -13.25 -5.74 0.45
C PHE A 245 -14.08 -4.47 0.63
N CYS A 246 -14.84 -4.41 1.71
CA CYS A 246 -15.63 -3.27 2.09
C CYS A 246 -15.27 -2.84 3.51
N ASP A 247 -14.84 -1.60 3.66
CA ASP A 247 -14.50 -1.02 4.97
C ASP A 247 -15.71 -0.93 5.90
N SER A 248 -15.43 -0.80 7.17
CA SER A 248 -16.39 -0.36 8.17
C SER A 248 -16.01 1.02 8.70
N ASP A 249 -16.98 1.74 9.28
CA ASP A 249 -16.73 3.01 9.96
C ASP A 249 -15.76 2.89 11.15
N ALA A 250 -15.53 1.66 11.63
CA ALA A 250 -14.62 1.38 12.74
C ALA A 250 -13.15 1.34 12.32
N ALA A 251 -12.86 1.03 11.04
CA ALA A 251 -11.50 0.97 10.50
C ALA A 251 -11.48 1.42 9.03
N PRO A 252 -11.64 2.72 8.76
CA PRO A 252 -11.60 3.26 7.41
C PRO A 252 -10.22 3.09 6.79
N GLY A 253 -10.15 2.67 5.52
CA GLY A 253 -8.91 2.43 4.78
C GLY A 253 -8.24 1.09 5.06
N LEU A 254 -8.80 0.25 5.93
CA LEU A 254 -8.26 -1.08 6.21
C LEU A 254 -8.22 -1.95 4.95
N SER A 255 -9.22 -1.82 4.08
CA SER A 255 -9.28 -2.52 2.80
C SER A 255 -8.12 -2.15 1.87
N ASP A 256 -7.71 -0.88 1.82
CA ASP A 256 -6.57 -0.42 1.00
C ASP A 256 -5.25 -1.00 1.50
N TRP A 257 -5.07 -1.10 2.82
CA TRP A 257 -3.88 -1.73 3.40
C TRP A 257 -3.85 -3.24 3.12
N ILE A 258 -5.00 -3.93 3.22
CA ILE A 258 -5.11 -5.36 2.89
C ILE A 258 -4.91 -5.57 1.37
N GLU A 259 -5.39 -4.64 0.54
CA GLU A 259 -5.14 -4.67 -0.91
C GLU A 259 -3.65 -4.75 -1.21
N GLN A 260 -2.84 -3.88 -0.62
CA GLN A 260 -1.39 -3.98 -0.75
C GLN A 260 -0.88 -5.34 -0.26
N LEU A 261 -1.23 -5.70 0.97
CA LEU A 261 -0.70 -6.88 1.62
C LEU A 261 -0.94 -8.15 0.79
N VAL A 262 -2.17 -8.35 0.32
CA VAL A 262 -2.56 -9.55 -0.44
C VAL A 262 -2.08 -9.49 -1.88
N ALA A 263 -2.27 -8.37 -2.60
CA ALA A 263 -1.90 -8.26 -4.01
C ALA A 263 -0.37 -8.38 -4.20
N GLU A 264 0.41 -7.67 -3.40
CA GLU A 264 1.88 -7.70 -3.48
C GLU A 264 2.46 -9.03 -3.03
N SER A 265 1.83 -9.69 -2.04
CA SER A 265 2.30 -11.00 -1.55
C SER A 265 1.91 -12.16 -2.46
N THR A 266 0.77 -12.08 -3.16
CA THR A 266 0.25 -13.23 -3.92
C THR A 266 0.36 -13.10 -5.43
N GLY A 267 0.43 -11.88 -5.99
CA GLY A 267 0.44 -11.63 -7.43
C GLY A 267 1.76 -11.98 -8.12
N LYS A 268 2.05 -13.28 -8.28
CA LYS A 268 3.31 -13.80 -8.83
C LYS A 268 3.08 -15.09 -9.57
N ASN A 269 3.98 -15.42 -10.51
CA ASN A 269 3.94 -16.67 -11.25
C ASN A 269 2.61 -16.91 -11.97
N GLU A 270 1.96 -15.82 -12.46
CA GLU A 270 0.66 -15.86 -13.12
C GLU A 270 -0.48 -16.41 -12.23
N VAL A 271 -0.30 -16.37 -10.91
CA VAL A 271 -1.31 -16.69 -9.91
C VAL A 271 -1.50 -15.53 -8.96
N GLY A 272 -2.40 -15.66 -8.00
CA GLY A 272 -2.61 -14.69 -6.95
C GLY A 272 -4.06 -14.40 -6.68
N ARG A 273 -4.27 -13.51 -5.72
CA ARG A 273 -5.59 -12.99 -5.35
C ARG A 273 -5.56 -11.48 -5.50
N LEU A 274 -6.49 -10.95 -6.31
CA LEU A 274 -6.63 -9.52 -6.52
C LEU A 274 -7.74 -9.00 -5.60
N PRO A 275 -7.39 -8.28 -4.52
CA PRO A 275 -8.36 -7.55 -3.74
C PRO A 275 -8.90 -6.37 -4.56
N ILE A 276 -10.18 -6.08 -4.38
CA ILE A 276 -10.90 -4.97 -4.98
C ILE A 276 -11.59 -4.24 -3.85
N VAL A 277 -11.14 -3.04 -3.57
CA VAL A 277 -11.79 -2.19 -2.56
C VAL A 277 -13.06 -1.61 -3.17
N ILE A 278 -14.18 -1.85 -2.50
CA ILE A 278 -15.50 -1.36 -2.94
C ILE A 278 -16.02 -0.31 -1.96
N GLU A 279 -16.76 0.67 -2.47
CA GLU A 279 -17.21 1.86 -1.73
C GLU A 279 -18.22 1.52 -0.64
N ASN A 280 -18.99 0.49 -0.85
CA ASN A 280 -20.00 -0.03 0.09
C ASN A 280 -20.47 -1.42 -0.36
N SER A 281 -21.18 -2.14 0.51
CA SER A 281 -21.65 -3.51 0.25
C SER A 281 -22.65 -3.67 -0.92
N LYS A 282 -23.16 -2.56 -1.49
CA LYS A 282 -24.06 -2.54 -2.65
C LYS A 282 -23.36 -2.12 -3.93
N ALA A 283 -22.10 -1.71 -3.83
CA ALA A 283 -21.32 -1.31 -5.00
C ALA A 283 -21.11 -2.50 -5.94
N ALA A 284 -21.05 -2.21 -7.24
CA ALA A 284 -20.84 -3.26 -8.23
C ALA A 284 -19.49 -3.93 -8.02
N ALA A 285 -19.56 -5.21 -7.66
CA ALA A 285 -18.45 -6.14 -7.77
C ALA A 285 -18.83 -7.10 -8.89
N ALA A 286 -18.19 -6.98 -10.04
CA ALA A 286 -18.50 -7.86 -11.16
C ALA A 286 -17.81 -9.21 -10.98
N GLY A 287 -18.47 -10.29 -11.42
CA GLY A 287 -17.95 -11.64 -11.38
C GLY A 287 -18.20 -12.38 -10.07
N GLN A 288 -17.58 -13.56 -9.95
CA GLN A 288 -17.68 -14.45 -8.78
C GLN A 288 -16.55 -14.13 -7.77
N ALA A 289 -16.54 -12.93 -7.23
CA ALA A 289 -15.58 -12.55 -6.19
C ALA A 289 -16.08 -13.04 -4.81
N LEU A 290 -15.16 -13.50 -3.96
CA LEU A 290 -15.45 -13.71 -2.54
C LEU A 290 -15.59 -12.33 -1.88
N SER A 291 -16.76 -12.04 -1.31
CA SER A 291 -17.00 -10.79 -0.62
C SER A 291 -16.56 -10.85 0.83
N ILE A 292 -15.75 -9.87 1.25
CA ILE A 292 -15.19 -9.75 2.59
C ILE A 292 -15.55 -8.36 3.15
N ALA A 293 -16.04 -8.34 4.37
CA ALA A 293 -16.39 -7.11 5.06
C ALA A 293 -15.97 -7.14 6.53
N PHE A 294 -15.87 -5.97 7.15
CA PHE A 294 -15.53 -5.83 8.57
C PHE A 294 -16.77 -5.57 9.44
N SER A 295 -17.92 -5.41 8.81
CA SER A 295 -19.25 -5.32 9.44
C SER A 295 -20.34 -5.62 8.41
N GLY A 296 -21.57 -5.83 8.88
CA GLY A 296 -22.72 -6.04 8.01
C GLY A 296 -22.82 -7.47 7.47
N ALA A 297 -23.17 -7.64 6.19
CA ALA A 297 -23.38 -8.93 5.53
C ALA A 297 -22.41 -9.09 4.34
N ALA A 298 -21.73 -10.22 4.30
CA ALA A 298 -20.84 -10.65 3.22
C ALA A 298 -20.67 -12.18 3.26
N ASP A 299 -19.99 -12.75 2.26
CA ASP A 299 -19.57 -14.15 2.29
C ASP A 299 -18.71 -14.43 3.53
N LEU A 300 -17.85 -13.48 3.88
CA LEU A 300 -16.95 -13.51 5.02
C LEU A 300 -16.99 -12.16 5.74
N VAL A 301 -17.31 -12.16 7.03
CA VAL A 301 -17.27 -10.96 7.88
C VAL A 301 -16.27 -11.20 9.00
N VAL A 302 -15.25 -10.32 9.06
CA VAL A 302 -14.16 -10.38 10.03
C VAL A 302 -14.19 -9.13 10.90
N SER A 303 -14.49 -9.27 12.19
CA SER A 303 -14.50 -8.14 13.11
C SER A 303 -13.46 -8.29 14.20
N GLY A 304 -12.89 -7.17 14.64
CA GLY A 304 -11.85 -7.10 15.66
C GLY A 304 -11.27 -5.70 15.75
N GLU A 305 -10.44 -5.45 16.75
CA GLU A 305 -9.71 -4.20 16.91
C GLU A 305 -8.63 -4.06 15.84
N LEU A 306 -8.16 -2.83 15.58
CA LEU A 306 -7.25 -2.57 14.47
C LEU A 306 -5.93 -3.36 14.59
N GLY A 307 -5.33 -3.43 15.78
CA GLY A 307 -4.13 -4.25 16.01
C GLY A 307 -4.36 -5.74 15.74
N GLU A 308 -5.56 -6.25 16.11
CA GLU A 308 -5.98 -7.63 15.79
C GLU A 308 -6.08 -7.83 14.27
N GLN A 309 -6.66 -6.85 13.55
CA GLN A 309 -6.82 -6.91 12.10
C GLN A 309 -5.46 -6.90 11.37
N PHE A 310 -4.53 -6.04 11.77
CA PHE A 310 -3.19 -6.02 11.19
C PHE A 310 -2.52 -7.39 11.31
N PHE A 311 -2.43 -7.93 12.50
CA PHE A 311 -1.78 -9.22 12.72
C PHE A 311 -2.51 -10.38 12.03
N LEU A 312 -3.84 -10.39 12.05
CA LEU A 312 -4.66 -11.39 11.37
C LEU A 312 -4.36 -11.43 9.87
N TRP A 313 -4.39 -10.28 9.19
CA TRP A 313 -4.24 -10.26 7.73
C TRP A 313 -2.82 -10.57 7.29
N GLU A 314 -1.81 -10.19 8.07
CA GLU A 314 -0.42 -10.66 7.86
C GLU A 314 -0.34 -12.19 7.96
N TRP A 315 -0.94 -12.76 8.99
CA TRP A 315 -0.99 -14.21 9.21
C TRP A 315 -1.73 -14.95 8.09
N VAL A 316 -2.92 -14.52 7.76
CA VAL A 316 -3.74 -15.09 6.69
C VAL A 316 -3.02 -15.01 5.35
N THR A 317 -2.39 -13.89 5.03
CA THR A 317 -1.63 -13.70 3.78
C THR A 317 -0.47 -14.70 3.68
N ALA A 318 0.25 -14.93 4.76
CA ALA A 318 1.30 -15.94 4.80
C ALA A 318 0.76 -17.36 4.58
N LEU A 319 -0.39 -17.72 5.17
CA LEU A 319 -1.06 -19.01 4.94
C LEU A 319 -1.57 -19.15 3.50
N VAL A 320 -2.14 -18.09 2.92
CA VAL A 320 -2.57 -18.06 1.51
C VAL A 320 -1.37 -18.25 0.57
N GLY A 321 -0.24 -17.60 0.86
CA GLY A 321 1.01 -17.82 0.12
C GLY A 321 1.44 -19.29 0.10
N ALA A 322 1.35 -19.97 1.24
CA ALA A 322 1.64 -21.40 1.33
C ALA A 322 0.61 -22.27 0.57
N ALA A 323 -0.67 -21.90 0.64
CA ALA A 323 -1.72 -22.60 -0.09
C ALA A 323 -1.53 -22.52 -1.61
N LEU A 324 -1.13 -21.35 -2.11
CA LEU A 324 -0.89 -21.06 -3.53
C LEU A 324 0.53 -21.45 -4.00
N GLU A 325 1.41 -21.94 -3.10
CA GLU A 325 2.78 -22.35 -3.39
C GLU A 325 3.65 -21.21 -3.95
N ILE A 326 3.51 -20.02 -3.40
CA ILE A 326 4.25 -18.81 -3.78
C ILE A 326 5.02 -18.24 -2.59
N ASP A 327 6.09 -17.48 -2.88
CA ASP A 327 6.80 -16.69 -1.88
C ASP A 327 6.01 -15.41 -1.54
N PRO A 328 5.44 -15.25 -0.32
CA PRO A 328 4.67 -14.07 0.01
C PRO A 328 5.54 -12.86 0.41
N PHE A 329 6.87 -12.99 0.46
CA PHE A 329 7.76 -11.97 1.03
C PHE A 329 8.55 -11.19 -0.02
N ASN A 330 8.80 -11.76 -1.19
CA ASN A 330 9.49 -11.09 -2.30
C ASN A 330 8.49 -10.26 -3.16
N GLN A 331 9.02 -9.43 -4.07
CA GLN A 331 8.27 -8.63 -5.06
C GLN A 331 9.13 -8.45 -6.33
N PRO A 332 9.29 -9.49 -7.16
CA PRO A 332 10.22 -9.46 -8.29
C PRO A 332 9.83 -8.46 -9.39
N ASN A 333 8.53 -8.25 -9.64
CA ASN A 333 8.04 -7.50 -10.80
C ASN A 333 7.97 -5.98 -10.61
N VAL A 334 8.22 -5.45 -9.40
CA VAL A 334 8.22 -3.98 -9.19
C VAL A 334 9.50 -3.29 -9.70
N THR A 335 10.56 -4.05 -9.98
CA THR A 335 11.83 -3.51 -10.45
C THR A 335 11.73 -2.94 -11.86
N GLU A 336 10.99 -3.57 -12.75
CA GLU A 336 10.83 -3.18 -14.16
C GLU A 336 10.30 -1.74 -14.31
N ALA A 337 9.23 -1.39 -13.58
CA ALA A 337 8.68 -0.03 -13.61
C ALA A 337 9.67 1.02 -13.07
N LYS A 338 10.47 0.66 -12.04
CA LYS A 338 11.50 1.57 -11.47
C LYS A 338 12.64 1.80 -12.46
N GLU A 339 13.10 0.77 -13.13
CA GLU A 339 14.14 0.86 -14.17
C GLU A 339 13.65 1.67 -15.37
N ALA A 340 12.41 1.44 -15.83
CA ALA A 340 11.79 2.20 -16.90
C ALA A 340 11.63 3.68 -16.52
N THR A 341 11.19 3.99 -15.29
CA THR A 341 11.13 5.37 -14.78
C THR A 341 12.50 6.03 -14.78
N SER A 342 13.52 5.34 -14.28
CA SER A 342 14.89 5.87 -14.23
C SER A 342 15.46 6.12 -15.62
N ALA A 343 15.19 5.23 -16.57
CA ALA A 343 15.60 5.38 -17.97
C ALA A 343 14.95 6.61 -18.63
N LEU A 344 13.64 6.83 -18.39
CA LEU A 344 12.92 8.00 -18.89
C LEU A 344 13.48 9.31 -18.32
N LEU A 345 13.73 9.38 -17.01
CA LEU A 345 14.31 10.56 -16.37
C LEU A 345 15.70 10.87 -16.93
N ALA A 346 16.50 9.85 -17.22
CA ALA A 346 17.81 10.01 -17.85
C ALA A 346 17.72 10.47 -19.32
N GLU A 347 16.77 9.88 -20.09
CA GLU A 347 16.51 10.24 -21.49
C GLU A 347 16.05 11.70 -21.62
N TRP A 348 15.18 12.15 -20.72
CA TRP A 348 14.61 13.50 -20.76
C TRP A 348 15.54 14.60 -20.23
N ASP A 349 16.66 14.24 -19.61
CA ASP A 349 17.64 15.17 -19.01
C ASP A 349 16.99 16.33 -18.20
N GLY A 350 15.92 16.03 -17.48
CA GLY A 350 15.22 16.97 -16.63
C GLY A 350 14.07 17.74 -17.28
N VAL A 351 13.85 17.59 -18.57
CA VAL A 351 12.78 18.31 -19.31
C VAL A 351 11.71 17.32 -19.76
N LEU A 352 10.47 17.52 -19.24
CA LEU A 352 9.33 16.73 -19.68
C LEU A 352 9.08 17.01 -21.19
N PRO A 353 9.12 15.99 -22.07
CA PRO A 353 8.82 16.17 -23.48
C PRO A 353 7.33 16.48 -23.73
N GLU A 354 7.03 17.09 -24.87
CA GLU A 354 5.66 17.20 -25.36
C GLU A 354 5.22 15.88 -25.99
N PHE A 355 3.99 15.49 -25.69
CA PHE A 355 3.36 14.30 -26.27
C PHE A 355 2.26 14.72 -27.26
N THR A 356 2.16 14.01 -28.37
CA THR A 356 1.09 14.24 -29.35
C THR A 356 -0.05 13.26 -29.09
N ALA A 357 -1.21 13.78 -28.71
CA ALA A 357 -2.41 12.97 -28.51
C ALA A 357 -2.94 12.41 -29.85
N ASP A 358 -3.50 11.21 -29.81
CA ASP A 358 -4.19 10.61 -30.96
C ASP A 358 -5.53 11.30 -31.27
N ALA A 359 -6.22 11.80 -30.21
CA ALA A 359 -7.41 12.63 -30.32
C ALA A 359 -7.54 13.59 -29.13
N ILE A 360 -8.35 14.64 -29.30
CA ILE A 360 -8.64 15.62 -28.25
C ILE A 360 -10.17 15.79 -28.14
N ASP A 361 -10.69 15.66 -26.91
CA ASP A 361 -12.11 15.89 -26.61
C ASP A 361 -12.24 16.90 -25.46
N GLY A 362 -12.48 18.16 -25.82
CA GLY A 362 -12.51 19.26 -24.85
C GLY A 362 -11.14 19.48 -24.20
N ALA A 363 -11.04 19.22 -22.90
CA ALA A 363 -9.78 19.33 -22.12
C ALA A 363 -9.07 17.98 -21.96
N VAL A 364 -9.56 16.91 -22.61
CA VAL A 364 -9.00 15.56 -22.47
C VAL A 364 -8.19 15.22 -23.72
N GLU A 365 -6.92 14.91 -23.49
CA GLU A 365 -6.03 14.32 -24.49
C GLU A 365 -6.13 12.79 -24.42
N ILE A 366 -6.33 12.15 -25.57
CA ILE A 366 -6.55 10.71 -25.69
C ILE A 366 -5.34 10.08 -26.35
N PHE A 367 -4.73 9.12 -25.69
CA PHE A 367 -3.64 8.28 -26.19
C PHE A 367 -4.17 6.86 -26.33
N GLY A 368 -4.62 6.51 -27.54
CA GLY A 368 -5.28 5.24 -27.84
C GLY A 368 -6.29 5.36 -28.96
N THR A 369 -7.17 4.38 -29.09
CA THR A 369 -8.12 4.29 -30.21
C THR A 369 -9.44 4.99 -29.88
N GLY A 370 -9.85 5.97 -30.70
CA GLY A 370 -11.15 6.65 -30.62
C GLY A 370 -11.04 8.13 -31.00
N GLU A 371 -12.08 8.69 -31.62
CA GLU A 371 -12.12 10.10 -32.04
C GLU A 371 -12.55 11.06 -30.90
N ASN A 372 -13.12 10.51 -29.83
CA ASN A 372 -13.56 11.24 -28.64
C ASN A 372 -13.55 10.31 -27.43
N LEU A 373 -13.68 10.88 -26.24
CA LEU A 373 -13.60 10.14 -24.95
C LEU A 373 -14.63 9.01 -24.85
N THR A 374 -15.86 9.23 -25.32
CA THR A 374 -16.91 8.20 -25.29
C THR A 374 -16.54 6.99 -26.14
N GLN A 375 -16.02 7.22 -27.33
CA GLN A 375 -15.58 6.16 -28.23
C GLN A 375 -14.34 5.46 -27.71
N ALA A 376 -13.35 6.22 -27.19
CA ALA A 376 -12.15 5.66 -26.62
C ALA A 376 -12.46 4.72 -25.43
N LEU A 377 -13.34 5.12 -24.52
CA LEU A 377 -13.77 4.28 -23.40
C LEU A 377 -14.56 3.04 -23.84
N ARG A 378 -15.39 3.14 -24.90
CA ARG A 378 -16.07 1.96 -25.46
C ARG A 378 -15.06 0.98 -26.06
N ASN A 379 -14.15 1.47 -26.91
CA ASN A 379 -13.11 0.65 -27.50
C ASN A 379 -12.27 -0.04 -26.41
N PHE A 380 -11.90 0.70 -25.36
CA PHE A 380 -11.18 0.14 -24.23
C PHE A 380 -11.96 -0.99 -23.53
N ILE A 381 -13.26 -0.79 -23.26
CA ILE A 381 -14.10 -1.82 -22.63
C ILE A 381 -14.18 -3.08 -23.48
N GLU A 382 -14.18 -2.95 -24.82
CA GLU A 382 -14.20 -4.09 -25.74
C GLU A 382 -12.89 -4.90 -25.75
N THR A 383 -11.78 -4.30 -25.33
CA THR A 383 -10.48 -5.00 -25.22
C THR A 383 -10.35 -5.87 -23.98
N ILE A 384 -11.24 -5.71 -22.99
CA ILE A 384 -11.13 -6.43 -21.71
C ILE A 384 -11.34 -7.93 -21.94
N PRO A 385 -10.39 -8.79 -21.51
CA PRO A 385 -10.54 -10.23 -21.63
C PRO A 385 -11.81 -10.76 -20.93
N ALA A 386 -12.36 -11.87 -21.42
CA ALA A 386 -13.61 -12.44 -20.91
C ALA A 386 -13.58 -12.70 -19.39
N GLU A 387 -12.47 -13.21 -18.87
CA GLU A 387 -12.23 -13.45 -17.43
C GLU A 387 -11.29 -12.39 -16.82
N GLY A 388 -11.15 -11.25 -17.51
CA GLY A 388 -10.22 -10.20 -17.12
C GLY A 388 -10.80 -9.20 -16.13
N TYR A 389 -9.92 -8.29 -15.69
CA TYR A 389 -10.26 -7.15 -14.84
C TYR A 389 -9.79 -5.84 -15.45
N VAL A 390 -10.27 -4.73 -14.92
CA VAL A 390 -9.78 -3.39 -15.24
C VAL A 390 -9.04 -2.81 -14.05
N ALA A 391 -7.88 -2.20 -14.28
CA ALA A 391 -7.24 -1.34 -13.33
C ALA A 391 -7.29 0.12 -13.82
N VAL A 392 -7.96 0.98 -13.07
CA VAL A 392 -7.95 2.43 -13.26
C VAL A 392 -6.80 3.01 -12.43
N MET A 393 -5.86 3.66 -13.10
CA MET A 393 -4.60 4.14 -12.55
C MET A 393 -4.53 5.66 -12.70
N ALA A 394 -4.78 6.42 -11.61
CA ALA A 394 -4.88 7.87 -11.65
C ALA A 394 -3.64 8.53 -11.03
N TYR A 395 -2.76 9.10 -11.86
CA TYR A 395 -1.61 9.90 -11.44
C TYR A 395 -2.02 11.38 -11.32
N LEU A 396 -2.73 11.70 -10.24
CA LEU A 396 -3.41 12.97 -10.02
C LEU A 396 -3.44 13.35 -8.53
N ASP A 397 -3.94 14.55 -8.22
CA ASP A 397 -4.18 14.99 -6.85
C ASP A 397 -5.34 14.22 -6.22
N ARG A 398 -5.03 13.25 -5.37
CA ARG A 398 -6.04 12.42 -4.70
C ARG A 398 -7.02 13.18 -3.80
N SER A 399 -6.70 14.41 -3.43
CA SER A 399 -7.60 15.27 -2.63
C SER A 399 -8.57 16.05 -3.51
N GLY A 400 -8.06 16.71 -4.56
CA GLY A 400 -8.85 17.52 -5.48
C GLY A 400 -9.64 16.67 -6.46
N ASP A 401 -9.05 15.59 -6.94
CA ASP A 401 -9.61 14.70 -7.97
C ASP A 401 -10.33 13.47 -7.40
N ARG A 402 -10.58 13.42 -6.09
CA ARG A 402 -11.16 12.28 -5.37
C ARG A 402 -12.41 11.65 -6.01
N ASP A 403 -13.19 12.47 -6.74
CA ASP A 403 -14.40 12.01 -7.43
C ASP A 403 -14.12 11.05 -8.58
N LEU A 404 -12.89 11.01 -9.10
CA LEU A 404 -12.47 10.04 -10.12
C LEU A 404 -12.48 8.59 -9.61
N ALA A 405 -12.35 8.36 -8.31
CA ALA A 405 -12.50 7.02 -7.74
C ALA A 405 -13.86 6.39 -8.06
N LYS A 406 -14.91 7.19 -8.32
CA LYS A 406 -16.23 6.72 -8.77
C LYS A 406 -16.18 5.99 -10.12
N LEU A 407 -15.12 6.20 -10.92
CA LEU A 407 -14.92 5.48 -12.18
C LEU A 407 -14.84 3.98 -11.95
N ARG A 408 -14.32 3.52 -10.81
CA ARG A 408 -14.29 2.10 -10.47
C ARG A 408 -15.68 1.46 -10.60
N GLU A 409 -16.65 2.00 -9.89
CA GLU A 409 -18.02 1.45 -9.89
C GLU A 409 -18.71 1.65 -11.26
N ILE A 410 -18.51 2.80 -11.90
CA ILE A 410 -19.11 3.10 -13.21
C ILE A 410 -18.63 2.11 -14.26
N ILE A 411 -17.31 1.86 -14.33
CA ILE A 411 -16.73 0.91 -15.28
C ILE A 411 -17.16 -0.52 -14.94
N ALA A 412 -17.18 -0.91 -13.66
CA ALA A 412 -17.63 -2.22 -13.22
C ALA A 412 -19.08 -2.50 -13.69
N ARG A 413 -19.99 -1.54 -13.51
CA ARG A 413 -21.38 -1.63 -13.99
C ARG A 413 -21.51 -1.70 -15.52
N LYS A 414 -20.64 -0.99 -16.24
CA LYS A 414 -20.70 -0.93 -17.71
C LYS A 414 -20.05 -2.14 -18.36
N SER A 415 -18.92 -2.58 -17.85
CA SER A 415 -18.18 -3.71 -18.42
C SER A 415 -18.65 -5.08 -17.90
N GLY A 416 -19.29 -5.12 -16.74
CA GLY A 416 -19.56 -6.38 -16.03
C GLY A 416 -18.28 -7.08 -15.54
N ARG A 417 -17.17 -6.37 -15.42
CA ARG A 417 -15.86 -6.88 -15.03
C ARG A 417 -15.45 -6.39 -13.62
N PRO A 418 -14.59 -7.12 -12.92
CA PRO A 418 -13.90 -6.61 -11.74
C PRO A 418 -13.08 -5.38 -12.09
N VAL A 419 -13.11 -4.35 -11.24
CA VAL A 419 -12.39 -3.09 -11.47
C VAL A 419 -11.72 -2.66 -10.18
N THR A 420 -10.39 -2.41 -10.24
CA THR A 420 -9.64 -1.73 -9.18
C THR A 420 -9.46 -0.26 -9.53
N PHE A 421 -9.24 0.57 -8.52
CA PHE A 421 -8.85 1.96 -8.68
C PHE A 421 -7.63 2.24 -7.81
N GLY A 422 -6.58 2.79 -8.39
CA GLY A 422 -5.36 3.14 -7.66
C GLY A 422 -4.88 4.56 -7.95
N TRP A 423 -4.52 5.29 -6.89
CA TRP A 423 -3.79 6.55 -7.03
C TRP A 423 -2.31 6.28 -7.33
N GLY A 424 -1.80 6.89 -8.38
CA GLY A 424 -0.38 6.82 -8.74
C GLY A 424 0.43 8.00 -8.16
N PRO A 425 1.67 7.76 -7.76
CA PRO A 425 2.43 6.50 -7.86
C PRO A 425 2.20 5.51 -6.70
N ARG A 426 1.32 5.79 -5.74
CA ARG A 426 1.04 4.95 -4.56
C ARG A 426 0.84 3.47 -4.93
N PHE A 427 0.01 3.17 -5.94
CA PHE A 427 -0.29 1.79 -6.33
C PHE A 427 0.92 1.02 -6.90
N LEU A 428 1.96 1.71 -7.38
CA LEU A 428 3.22 1.06 -7.80
C LEU A 428 3.88 0.29 -6.65
N HIS A 429 3.60 0.72 -5.42
CA HIS A 429 4.07 0.12 -4.18
C HIS A 429 2.98 -0.74 -3.48
N SER A 430 1.95 -1.18 -4.22
CA SER A 430 0.88 -2.05 -3.74
C SER A 430 0.43 -3.05 -4.81
N THR A 431 -0.62 -2.75 -5.56
CA THR A 431 -1.18 -3.63 -6.60
C THR A 431 -0.26 -3.79 -7.83
N GLY A 432 0.72 -2.91 -8.02
CA GLY A 432 1.65 -2.95 -9.14
C GLY A 432 2.39 -4.29 -9.30
N GLN A 433 2.68 -4.99 -8.20
CA GLN A 433 3.25 -6.35 -8.26
C GLN A 433 2.25 -7.33 -8.89
N PHE A 434 0.96 -7.27 -8.50
CA PHE A 434 -0.07 -8.15 -9.04
C PHE A 434 -0.31 -7.89 -10.54
N HIS A 435 -0.37 -6.63 -10.95
CA HIS A 435 -0.63 -6.26 -12.34
C HIS A 435 0.44 -6.80 -13.30
N LYS A 436 1.67 -6.98 -12.82
CA LYS A 436 2.81 -7.46 -13.62
C LYS A 436 3.12 -8.95 -13.42
N GLY A 437 2.88 -9.48 -12.23
CA GLY A 437 3.27 -10.85 -11.87
C GLY A 437 2.11 -11.81 -11.64
N GLY A 438 0.88 -11.30 -11.46
CA GLY A 438 -0.33 -12.10 -11.32
C GLY A 438 -0.84 -12.64 -12.66
N GLN A 439 -2.10 -13.06 -12.71
CA GLN A 439 -2.74 -13.51 -13.95
C GLN A 439 -2.69 -12.38 -15.01
N GLN A 440 -2.21 -12.70 -16.21
CA GLN A 440 -2.01 -11.75 -17.29
C GLN A 440 -3.32 -11.51 -18.09
N ASN A 441 -4.35 -11.07 -17.37
CA ASN A 441 -5.69 -10.82 -17.88
C ASN A 441 -6.22 -9.42 -17.53
N GLY A 442 -5.34 -8.48 -17.17
CA GLY A 442 -5.67 -7.10 -16.85
C GLY A 442 -5.83 -6.22 -18.11
N ALA A 443 -6.76 -5.29 -18.06
CA ALA A 443 -6.85 -4.14 -18.97
C ALA A 443 -6.61 -2.87 -18.14
N PHE A 444 -5.73 -1.97 -18.61
CA PHE A 444 -5.22 -0.85 -17.83
C PHE A 444 -5.67 0.48 -18.42
N LEU A 445 -6.40 1.27 -17.62
CA LEU A 445 -6.80 2.64 -17.95
C LEU A 445 -5.96 3.60 -17.11
N GLN A 446 -5.00 4.27 -17.73
CA GLN A 446 -4.15 5.23 -17.07
C GLN A 446 -4.66 6.65 -17.28
N ILE A 447 -4.72 7.45 -16.23
CA ILE A 447 -5.15 8.84 -16.24
C ILE A 447 -4.01 9.69 -15.64
N THR A 448 -3.55 10.67 -16.42
CA THR A 448 -2.54 11.65 -16.00
C THR A 448 -3.09 13.06 -16.08
N GLY A 449 -2.51 14.01 -15.35
CA GLY A 449 -2.93 15.40 -15.36
C GLY A 449 -1.89 16.33 -15.99
N VAL A 450 -2.38 17.41 -16.59
CA VAL A 450 -1.54 18.53 -17.00
C VAL A 450 -1.59 19.61 -15.92
N THR A 451 -0.50 19.77 -15.19
CA THR A 451 -0.37 20.82 -14.16
C THR A 451 0.26 22.08 -14.74
N ASN A 452 -0.28 23.26 -14.36
CA ASN A 452 0.21 24.57 -14.80
C ASN A 452 1.46 25.07 -14.05
N GLY A 453 2.09 24.23 -13.26
CA GLY A 453 3.31 24.55 -12.51
C GLY A 453 4.07 23.30 -12.19
N ASP A 454 5.29 23.45 -11.75
CA ASP A 454 6.11 22.35 -11.25
C ASP A 454 6.67 22.73 -9.88
N VAL A 455 6.95 21.73 -9.07
CA VAL A 455 7.69 21.87 -7.81
C VAL A 455 9.08 21.29 -8.03
N ILE A 456 10.09 22.13 -7.91
CA ILE A 456 11.47 21.71 -8.11
C ILE A 456 11.92 20.78 -6.99
N ILE A 457 12.59 19.71 -7.34
CA ILE A 457 13.18 18.77 -6.38
C ILE A 457 14.62 19.22 -6.10
N PRO A 458 14.95 19.64 -4.87
CA PRO A 458 16.31 20.11 -4.55
C PRO A 458 17.37 19.05 -4.88
N GLY A 459 18.39 19.45 -5.62
CA GLY A 459 19.48 18.57 -6.04
C GLY A 459 19.20 17.72 -7.28
N GLN A 460 17.99 17.80 -7.88
CA GLN A 460 17.66 17.13 -9.12
C GLN A 460 17.57 18.12 -10.29
N LYS A 461 17.74 17.61 -11.51
CA LYS A 461 17.54 18.40 -12.73
C LYS A 461 16.06 18.52 -13.12
N TYR A 462 15.17 17.75 -12.50
CA TYR A 462 13.74 17.67 -12.80
C TYR A 462 12.92 18.03 -11.55
N GLY A 463 11.66 18.42 -11.79
CA GLY A 463 10.67 18.63 -10.74
C GLY A 463 9.71 17.46 -10.60
N PHE A 464 8.75 17.60 -9.70
CA PHE A 464 7.75 16.58 -9.41
C PHE A 464 6.82 16.28 -10.59
N LYS A 465 6.54 17.29 -11.45
CA LYS A 465 5.78 17.11 -12.69
C LYS A 465 6.47 16.15 -13.66
N THR A 466 7.77 16.29 -13.85
CA THR A 466 8.56 15.39 -14.68
C THR A 466 8.63 14.00 -14.05
N LEU A 467 8.79 13.93 -12.72
CA LEU A 467 8.88 12.67 -12.00
C LEU A 467 7.58 11.85 -12.09
N ILE A 468 6.41 12.45 -11.81
CA ILE A 468 5.15 11.71 -11.86
C ILE A 468 4.84 11.21 -13.26
N MET A 469 5.16 11.98 -14.30
CA MET A 469 4.98 11.56 -15.68
C MET A 469 5.94 10.41 -16.06
N ALA A 470 7.18 10.47 -15.59
CA ALA A 470 8.14 9.38 -15.81
C ALA A 470 7.69 8.09 -15.11
N GLN A 471 7.07 8.21 -13.91
CA GLN A 471 6.50 7.07 -13.20
C GLN A 471 5.29 6.49 -13.94
N ALA A 472 4.37 7.34 -14.44
CA ALA A 472 3.22 6.92 -15.20
C ALA A 472 3.62 6.16 -16.48
N LEU A 473 4.51 6.75 -17.28
CA LEU A 473 4.96 6.13 -18.53
C LEU A 473 5.91 4.95 -18.32
N GLY A 474 6.69 4.97 -17.25
CA GLY A 474 7.53 3.84 -16.86
C GLY A 474 6.70 2.61 -16.47
N ASP A 475 5.62 2.83 -15.76
CA ASP A 475 4.67 1.76 -15.41
C ASP A 475 3.92 1.24 -16.64
N LEU A 476 3.46 2.15 -17.52
CA LEU A 476 2.81 1.77 -18.77
C LEU A 476 3.72 0.89 -19.64
N ARG A 477 5.02 1.21 -19.74
CA ARG A 477 6.00 0.38 -20.47
C ARG A 477 6.18 -1.02 -19.84
N ALA A 478 6.06 -1.12 -18.52
CA ALA A 478 6.20 -2.38 -17.81
C ALA A 478 4.92 -3.24 -17.84
N LEU A 479 3.78 -2.66 -18.23
CA LEU A 479 2.49 -3.34 -18.39
C LEU A 479 2.19 -3.76 -19.84
N ALA A 480 2.92 -3.22 -20.82
CA ALA A 480 2.79 -3.53 -22.26
C ALA A 480 3.52 -4.81 -22.64
#